data_d370c3fe23781e3c40a241a061fa47f5
#
_entry.id   d370c3fe23781e3c40a241a061fa47f5
#
_cell.length_a   1.000
_cell.length_b   1.000
_cell.length_c   1.000
_cell.angle_alpha   90.00
_cell.angle_beta   90.00
_cell.angle_gamma   90.00
#
_symmetry.space_group_name_H-M   'P 1'
#
loop_
_entity.id
_entity.type
_entity.pdbx_description
1 polymer ?
#
loop_
_entity_poly.entity_id
_entity_poly.type
_entity_poly.pdbx_seq_one_letter_code
_entity_poly.pdbx_strand_id
1 'polypeptide(L)'
;KRDWLSSRGLGDVYKRQDKKIDQSHLDLAKDKIMMGAERKSMILSEEQKRITAYHEAGHAIVTINESAAYPIHKATIIPRGRALGMVMQLPERDELSQTREQLHAQLAIAMGGRVAEEIIFGEDKVTTGASSDIEQATKRARAMVMRAGLSKELGPVAYGENEEEVFLGRSVARQ
;
A
#
# COMPACT_ATOMS: atom_id res chain seq x y z
N LYS A 1 20.96 -11.63 0.50
CA LYS A 1 20.07 -10.47 0.16
C LYS A 1 20.77 -9.40 -0.70
N ARG A 2 22.08 -9.15 -0.52
CA ARG A 2 22.86 -8.19 -1.33
C ARG A 2 23.02 -8.65 -2.79
N ASP A 3 23.27 -9.92 -3.02
CA ASP A 3 23.60 -10.47 -4.35
C ASP A 3 22.43 -10.41 -5.33
N TRP A 4 21.20 -10.50 -4.81
CA TRP A 4 20.00 -10.44 -5.64
C TRP A 4 19.66 -9.02 -6.12
N LEU A 5 19.89 -8.00 -5.29
CA LEU A 5 19.72 -6.59 -5.69
C LEU A 5 20.78 -6.19 -6.72
N SER A 6 22.03 -6.66 -6.57
CA SER A 6 23.11 -6.38 -7.51
C SER A 6 22.89 -7.04 -8.88
N SER A 7 22.35 -8.27 -8.93
CA SER A 7 22.07 -8.97 -10.19
C SER A 7 21.00 -8.27 -11.03
N ARG A 8 19.98 -7.65 -10.39
CA ARG A 8 18.98 -6.85 -11.11
C ARG A 8 19.48 -5.48 -11.52
N GLY A 9 20.33 -4.85 -10.69
CA GLY A 9 21.05 -3.64 -11.04
C GLY A 9 21.94 -3.83 -12.27
N LEU A 10 22.65 -4.96 -12.35
CA LEU A 10 23.44 -5.33 -13.52
C LEU A 10 22.59 -5.49 -14.79
N GLY A 11 21.38 -6.05 -14.68
CA GLY A 11 20.45 -6.18 -15.80
C GLY A 11 19.97 -4.83 -16.32
N ASP A 12 19.74 -3.85 -15.46
CA ASP A 12 19.34 -2.49 -15.85
C ASP A 12 20.52 -1.70 -16.44
N VAL A 13 21.74 -1.86 -15.92
CA VAL A 13 22.98 -1.33 -16.50
C VAL A 13 23.18 -1.88 -17.91
N TYR A 14 23.05 -3.19 -18.10
CA TYR A 14 23.18 -3.80 -19.42
C TYR A 14 22.18 -3.28 -20.45
N LYS A 15 20.92 -3.09 -20.04
CA LYS A 15 19.87 -2.54 -20.92
C LYS A 15 20.08 -1.08 -21.29
N ARG A 16 20.70 -0.29 -20.40
CA ARG A 16 20.98 1.14 -20.62
C ARG A 16 22.35 1.39 -21.24
N GLN A 17 23.16 0.36 -21.40
CA GLN A 17 24.55 0.44 -21.88
C GLN A 17 25.46 1.34 -21.02
N ASP A 18 25.12 1.49 -19.73
CA ASP A 18 25.92 2.26 -18.78
C ASP A 18 27.17 1.45 -18.39
N LYS A 19 28.30 2.16 -18.26
CA LYS A 19 29.60 1.51 -17.97
C LYS A 19 29.83 1.23 -16.48
N LYS A 20 29.01 1.83 -15.61
CA LYS A 20 29.14 1.72 -14.13
C LYS A 20 27.77 1.65 -13.48
N ILE A 21 27.67 0.90 -12.39
CA ILE A 21 26.50 0.92 -11.50
C ILE A 21 26.64 2.12 -10.58
N ASP A 22 25.63 2.99 -10.55
CA ASP A 22 25.49 4.07 -9.61
C ASP A 22 24.26 3.89 -8.71
N GLN A 23 24.04 4.83 -7.79
CA GLN A 23 22.92 4.79 -6.85
C GLN A 23 21.56 4.79 -7.56
N SER A 24 21.43 5.47 -8.70
CA SER A 24 20.18 5.53 -9.46
C SER A 24 19.76 4.15 -9.99
N HIS A 25 20.71 3.30 -10.37
CA HIS A 25 20.44 1.93 -10.80
C HIS A 25 19.94 1.05 -9.65
N LEU A 26 20.50 1.24 -8.44
CA LEU A 26 20.07 0.54 -7.24
C LEU A 26 18.65 0.96 -6.84
N ASP A 27 18.37 2.26 -6.88
CA ASP A 27 17.05 2.80 -6.55
C ASP A 27 15.97 2.31 -7.53
N LEU A 28 16.27 2.29 -8.83
CA LEU A 28 15.37 1.74 -9.84
C LEU A 28 15.14 0.23 -9.67
N ALA A 29 16.19 -0.52 -9.34
CA ALA A 29 16.06 -1.95 -9.06
C ALA A 29 15.22 -2.20 -7.81
N LYS A 30 15.41 -1.42 -6.75
CA LYS A 30 14.62 -1.43 -5.53
C LYS A 30 13.14 -1.15 -5.83
N ASP A 31 12.85 -0.06 -6.54
CA ASP A 31 11.50 0.31 -6.93
C ASP A 31 10.80 -0.81 -7.72
N LYS A 32 11.50 -1.39 -8.69
CA LYS A 32 10.96 -2.47 -9.52
C LYS A 32 10.65 -3.73 -8.70
N ILE A 33 11.44 -4.01 -7.68
CA ILE A 33 11.23 -5.15 -6.78
C ILE A 33 10.05 -4.89 -5.85
N MET A 34 9.97 -3.70 -5.25
CA MET A 34 9.00 -3.37 -4.22
C MET A 34 7.64 -2.98 -4.80
N MET A 35 7.63 -2.20 -5.87
CA MET A 35 6.41 -1.65 -6.48
C MET A 35 5.99 -2.35 -7.77
N GLY A 36 6.82 -3.24 -8.31
CA GLY A 36 6.60 -3.88 -9.61
C GLY A 36 7.09 -3.06 -10.79
N ALA A 37 7.04 -3.67 -11.98
CA ALA A 37 7.47 -3.02 -13.22
C ALA A 37 6.49 -1.92 -13.65
N GLU A 38 7.03 -0.82 -14.18
CA GLU A 38 6.23 0.25 -14.79
C GLU A 38 5.48 -0.25 -16.02
N ARG A 39 4.20 0.10 -16.12
CA ARG A 39 3.35 -0.21 -17.28
C ARG A 39 3.36 0.97 -18.26
N LYS A 40 4.48 1.20 -18.91
CA LYS A 40 4.67 2.33 -19.85
C LYS A 40 3.75 2.31 -21.07
N SER A 41 3.20 1.15 -21.40
CA SER A 41 2.25 0.99 -22.52
C SER A 41 0.80 1.35 -22.16
N MET A 42 0.52 1.61 -20.88
CA MET A 42 -0.82 1.98 -20.46
C MET A 42 -1.03 3.49 -20.68
N ILE A 43 -1.96 3.81 -21.57
CA ILE A 43 -2.33 5.19 -21.87
C ILE A 43 -3.52 5.55 -20.96
N LEU A 44 -3.30 6.44 -20.00
CA LEU A 44 -4.34 7.04 -19.18
C LEU A 44 -4.80 8.36 -19.81
N SER A 45 -6.12 8.62 -19.78
CA SER A 45 -6.63 9.95 -20.13
C SER A 45 -6.15 11.01 -19.11
N GLU A 46 -6.14 12.27 -19.47
CA GLU A 46 -5.76 13.35 -18.55
C GLU A 46 -6.69 13.42 -17.33
N GLU A 47 -7.97 13.10 -17.53
CA GLU A 47 -8.93 13.01 -16.43
C GLU A 47 -8.56 11.88 -15.46
N GLN A 48 -8.24 10.69 -15.96
CA GLN A 48 -7.79 9.57 -15.13
C GLN A 48 -6.48 9.87 -14.40
N LYS A 49 -5.53 10.52 -15.05
CA LYS A 49 -4.28 10.97 -14.42
C LYS A 49 -4.56 11.95 -13.30
N ARG A 50 -5.49 12.89 -13.52
CA ARG A 50 -5.88 13.88 -12.53
C ARG A 50 -6.54 13.23 -11.32
N ILE A 51 -7.50 12.33 -11.53
CA ILE A 51 -8.16 11.59 -10.44
C ILE A 51 -7.10 10.80 -9.65
N THR A 52 -6.25 10.03 -10.33
CA THR A 52 -5.18 9.27 -9.68
C THR A 52 -4.23 10.19 -8.89
N ALA A 53 -3.85 11.34 -9.44
CA ALA A 53 -2.94 12.25 -8.76
C ALA A 53 -3.52 12.80 -7.45
N TYR A 54 -4.80 13.18 -7.43
CA TYR A 54 -5.45 13.63 -6.20
C TYR A 54 -5.64 12.48 -5.20
N HIS A 55 -5.98 11.29 -5.67
CA HIS A 55 -6.08 10.09 -4.84
C HIS A 55 -4.76 9.81 -4.12
N GLU A 56 -3.66 9.70 -4.86
CA GLU A 56 -2.33 9.46 -4.28
C GLU A 56 -1.86 10.63 -3.40
N ALA A 57 -2.17 11.87 -3.78
CA ALA A 57 -1.90 13.04 -2.95
C ALA A 57 -2.64 12.97 -1.61
N GLY A 58 -3.86 12.46 -1.60
CA GLY A 58 -4.63 12.22 -0.38
C GLY A 58 -3.91 11.27 0.58
N HIS A 59 -3.44 10.12 0.10
CA HIS A 59 -2.62 9.21 0.90
C HIS A 59 -1.34 9.88 1.41
N ALA A 60 -0.65 10.62 0.55
CA ALA A 60 0.60 11.29 0.91
C ALA A 60 0.39 12.37 1.97
N ILE A 61 -0.64 13.21 1.83
CA ILE A 61 -0.94 14.29 2.78
C ILE A 61 -1.28 13.70 4.15
N VAL A 62 -2.12 12.67 4.20
CA VAL A 62 -2.44 12.01 5.48
C VAL A 62 -1.17 11.39 6.08
N THR A 63 -0.34 10.71 5.29
CA THR A 63 0.92 10.14 5.76
C THR A 63 1.84 11.17 6.40
N ILE A 64 1.99 12.35 5.79
CA ILE A 64 2.89 13.40 6.31
C ILE A 64 2.36 13.99 7.62
N ASN A 65 1.03 14.00 7.81
CA ASN A 65 0.40 14.59 8.99
C ASN A 65 0.18 13.58 10.14
N GLU A 66 0.34 12.27 9.89
CA GLU A 66 0.23 11.24 10.92
C GLU A 66 1.60 10.96 11.55
N SER A 67 1.73 11.29 12.83
CA SER A 67 3.00 11.16 13.59
C SER A 67 3.51 9.73 13.69
N ALA A 68 2.60 8.75 13.67
CA ALA A 68 2.90 7.33 13.76
C ALA A 68 3.03 6.64 12.37
N ALA A 69 2.98 7.41 11.28
CA ALA A 69 3.16 6.88 9.94
C ALA A 69 4.63 6.63 9.63
N TYR A 70 4.88 5.65 8.75
CA TYR A 70 6.21 5.48 8.18
C TYR A 70 6.50 6.57 7.16
N PRO A 71 7.77 6.98 6.99
CA PRO A 71 8.13 7.99 6.02
C PRO A 71 7.80 7.53 4.59
N ILE A 72 7.40 8.48 3.76
CA ILE A 72 7.14 8.23 2.34
C ILE A 72 8.47 7.99 1.65
N HIS A 73 8.61 6.81 1.05
CA HIS A 73 9.71 6.50 0.16
C HIS A 73 9.48 7.08 -1.23
N LYS A 74 8.27 6.91 -1.77
CA LYS A 74 7.91 7.34 -3.12
C LYS A 74 6.41 7.52 -3.29
N ALA A 75 6.02 8.58 -4.00
CA ALA A 75 4.68 8.78 -4.53
C ALA A 75 4.76 8.84 -6.07
N THR A 76 3.85 8.19 -6.78
CA THR A 76 3.86 8.13 -8.25
C THR A 76 2.47 7.90 -8.81
N ILE A 77 2.20 8.46 -9.97
CA ILE A 77 1.02 8.16 -10.78
C ILE A 77 1.38 7.32 -12.03
N ILE A 78 2.60 6.79 -12.06
CA ILE A 78 3.00 5.86 -13.13
C ILE A 78 2.42 4.49 -12.78
N PRO A 79 1.58 3.90 -13.66
CA PRO A 79 0.98 2.60 -13.39
C PRO A 79 2.02 1.50 -13.18
N ARG A 80 1.82 0.70 -12.13
CA ARG A 80 2.66 -0.45 -11.78
C ARG A 80 1.80 -1.64 -11.38
N GLY A 81 2.02 -2.79 -11.98
CA GLY A 81 1.18 -3.96 -11.71
C GLY A 81 -0.30 -3.67 -11.99
N ARG A 82 -1.15 -3.74 -10.98
CA ARG A 82 -2.58 -3.40 -11.06
C ARG A 82 -2.90 -1.98 -10.59
N ALA A 83 -1.97 -1.29 -9.95
CA ALA A 83 -2.17 0.06 -9.44
C ALA A 83 -1.96 1.10 -10.52
N LEU A 84 -2.79 2.14 -10.56
CA LEU A 84 -2.68 3.30 -11.45
C LEU A 84 -1.70 4.34 -10.90
N GLY A 85 -1.61 4.43 -9.58
CA GLY A 85 -0.66 5.21 -8.81
C GLY A 85 -0.29 4.45 -7.53
N MET A 86 0.60 5.01 -6.72
CA MET A 86 1.01 4.42 -5.45
C MET A 86 1.74 5.44 -4.58
N VAL A 87 1.44 5.44 -3.29
CA VAL A 87 2.28 6.03 -2.25
C VAL A 87 2.92 4.90 -1.45
N MET A 88 4.22 4.76 -1.56
CA MET A 88 4.97 3.76 -0.84
C MET A 88 5.62 4.35 0.40
N GLN A 89 5.35 3.74 1.52
CA GLN A 89 5.98 4.01 2.80
C GLN A 89 7.00 2.92 3.11
N LEU A 90 8.09 3.29 3.77
CA LEU A 90 9.10 2.34 4.22
C LEU A 90 9.43 2.61 5.68
N PRO A 91 9.36 1.59 6.55
CA PRO A 91 9.87 1.70 7.91
C PRO A 91 11.40 1.90 7.86
N GLU A 92 11.91 2.76 8.74
CA GLU A 92 13.35 3.01 8.86
C GLU A 92 14.10 1.82 9.46
N ARG A 93 13.40 0.95 10.15
CA ARG A 93 13.93 -0.24 10.84
C ARG A 93 13.02 -1.43 10.63
N ASP A 94 13.56 -2.63 10.82
CA ASP A 94 12.75 -3.84 10.86
C ASP A 94 11.85 -3.82 12.09
N GLU A 95 10.54 -3.85 11.90
CA GLU A 95 9.54 -3.90 12.96
C GLU A 95 8.91 -5.29 13.04
N LEU A 96 8.88 -5.82 14.26
CA LEU A 96 8.27 -7.13 14.54
C LEU A 96 6.83 -7.00 15.04
N SER A 97 6.43 -5.84 15.48
CA SER A 97 5.09 -5.56 16.01
C SER A 97 4.68 -4.13 15.69
N GLN A 98 3.38 -3.87 15.67
CA GLN A 98 2.81 -2.55 15.42
C GLN A 98 2.00 -2.09 16.61
N THR A 99 2.10 -0.83 16.97
CA THR A 99 1.30 -0.21 18.02
C THR A 99 -0.12 0.09 17.54
N ARG A 100 -1.05 0.29 18.48
CA ARG A 100 -2.40 0.75 18.16
C ARG A 100 -2.36 2.07 17.36
N GLU A 101 -1.50 2.99 17.74
CA GLU A 101 -1.35 4.30 17.09
C GLU A 101 -0.91 4.15 15.62
N GLN A 102 0.09 3.31 15.35
CA GLN A 102 0.53 3.00 13.99
C GLN A 102 -0.59 2.38 13.16
N LEU A 103 -1.37 1.47 13.73
CA LEU A 103 -2.49 0.86 13.02
C LEU A 103 -3.60 1.87 12.73
N HIS A 104 -3.90 2.80 13.65
CA HIS A 104 -4.84 3.89 13.39
C HIS A 104 -4.34 4.82 12.27
N ALA A 105 -3.06 5.21 12.31
CA ALA A 105 -2.44 6.00 11.24
C ALA A 105 -2.59 5.29 9.87
N GLN A 106 -2.34 3.98 9.81
CA GLN A 106 -2.50 3.20 8.59
C GLN A 106 -3.95 3.13 8.10
N LEU A 107 -4.94 3.13 9.00
CA LEU A 107 -6.36 3.23 8.62
C LEU A 107 -6.69 4.60 8.04
N ALA A 108 -6.23 5.68 8.68
CA ALA A 108 -6.43 7.04 8.19
C ALA A 108 -5.78 7.24 6.81
N ILE A 109 -4.54 6.77 6.64
CA ILE A 109 -3.82 6.83 5.37
C ILE A 109 -4.57 6.09 4.27
N ALA A 110 -5.08 4.89 4.55
CA ALA A 110 -5.83 4.11 3.56
C ALA A 110 -7.10 4.83 3.08
N MET A 111 -7.75 5.62 3.93
CA MET A 111 -8.93 6.41 3.55
C MET A 111 -8.58 7.71 2.82
N GLY A 112 -7.33 8.17 2.90
CA GLY A 112 -6.87 9.45 2.37
C GLY A 112 -7.18 9.65 0.88
N GLY A 113 -6.97 8.63 0.06
CA GLY A 113 -7.26 8.69 -1.38
C GLY A 113 -8.75 8.88 -1.67
N ARG A 114 -9.61 8.08 -1.03
CA ARG A 114 -11.07 8.18 -1.17
C ARG A 114 -11.62 9.55 -0.75
N VAL A 115 -11.14 10.05 0.38
CA VAL A 115 -11.55 11.36 0.91
C VAL A 115 -11.08 12.50 0.01
N ALA A 116 -9.87 12.40 -0.55
CA ALA A 116 -9.37 13.39 -1.51
C ALA A 116 -10.22 13.45 -2.78
N GLU A 117 -10.64 12.30 -3.34
CA GLU A 117 -11.58 12.26 -4.47
C GLU A 117 -12.89 12.97 -4.14
N GLU A 118 -13.46 12.71 -2.96
CA GLU A 118 -14.71 13.30 -2.52
C GLU A 118 -14.62 14.82 -2.37
N ILE A 119 -13.57 15.32 -1.73
CA ILE A 119 -13.35 16.77 -1.52
C ILE A 119 -13.16 17.50 -2.85
N ILE A 120 -12.42 16.92 -3.81
CA ILE A 120 -12.03 17.61 -5.04
C ILE A 120 -13.06 17.47 -6.14
N PHE A 121 -13.71 16.32 -6.25
CA PHE A 121 -14.62 16.02 -7.37
C PHE A 121 -16.09 15.96 -6.94
N GLY A 122 -16.39 15.89 -5.66
CA GLY A 122 -17.72 15.70 -5.08
C GLY A 122 -18.08 14.22 -4.92
N GLU A 123 -19.04 13.96 -4.03
CA GLU A 123 -19.45 12.61 -3.61
C GLU A 123 -19.89 11.73 -4.80
N ASP A 124 -20.65 12.29 -5.74
CA ASP A 124 -21.15 11.54 -6.91
C ASP A 124 -20.07 11.14 -7.92
N LYS A 125 -18.87 11.72 -7.83
CA LYS A 125 -17.76 11.46 -8.75
C LYS A 125 -16.63 10.63 -8.16
N VAL A 126 -16.84 10.10 -6.96
CA VAL A 126 -15.90 9.18 -6.36
C VAL A 126 -15.84 7.90 -7.16
N THR A 127 -14.63 7.39 -7.35
CA THR A 127 -14.40 6.22 -8.19
C THR A 127 -14.28 4.93 -7.39
N THR A 128 -14.34 3.80 -8.08
CA THR A 128 -14.05 2.49 -7.50
C THR A 128 -12.53 2.27 -7.28
N GLY A 129 -11.70 3.26 -7.57
CA GLY A 129 -10.24 3.19 -7.40
C GLY A 129 -9.82 2.85 -5.97
N ALA A 130 -10.54 3.37 -4.99
CA ALA A 130 -10.29 3.13 -3.57
C ALA A 130 -10.74 1.75 -3.05
N SER A 131 -11.27 0.85 -3.90
CA SER A 131 -11.78 -0.46 -3.43
C SER A 131 -10.75 -1.28 -2.68
N SER A 132 -9.51 -1.29 -3.15
CA SER A 132 -8.40 -2.00 -2.49
C SER A 132 -8.08 -1.41 -1.13
N ASP A 133 -8.07 -0.09 -1.00
CA ASP A 133 -7.76 0.63 0.23
C ASP A 133 -8.83 0.38 1.28
N ILE A 134 -10.10 0.43 0.89
CA ILE A 134 -11.24 0.13 1.75
C ILE A 134 -11.19 -1.33 2.22
N GLU A 135 -10.89 -2.27 1.33
CA GLU A 135 -10.77 -3.68 1.68
C GLU A 135 -9.62 -3.92 2.67
N GLN A 136 -8.45 -3.34 2.44
CA GLN A 136 -7.29 -3.46 3.32
C GLN A 136 -7.55 -2.80 4.68
N ALA A 137 -8.16 -1.60 4.70
CA ALA A 137 -8.53 -0.92 5.93
C ALA A 137 -9.54 -1.74 6.73
N THR A 138 -10.56 -2.30 6.07
CA THR A 138 -11.56 -3.16 6.72
C THR A 138 -10.92 -4.41 7.33
N LYS A 139 -10.05 -5.11 6.60
CA LYS A 139 -9.32 -6.28 7.12
C LYS A 139 -8.46 -5.92 8.32
N ARG A 140 -7.77 -4.78 8.24
CA ARG A 140 -6.91 -4.29 9.34
C ARG A 140 -7.73 -3.93 10.58
N ALA A 141 -8.81 -3.17 10.42
CA ALA A 141 -9.70 -2.80 11.52
C ALA A 141 -10.31 -4.04 12.20
N ARG A 142 -10.74 -5.02 11.41
CA ARG A 142 -11.23 -6.32 11.95
C ARG A 142 -10.12 -7.04 12.72
N ALA A 143 -8.92 -7.12 12.20
CA ALA A 143 -7.79 -7.77 12.88
C ALA A 143 -7.43 -7.07 14.19
N MET A 144 -7.46 -5.73 14.23
CA MET A 144 -7.25 -4.96 15.46
C MET A 144 -8.23 -5.33 16.57
N VAL A 145 -9.50 -5.46 16.22
CA VAL A 145 -10.55 -5.79 17.20
C VAL A 145 -10.55 -7.29 17.52
N MET A 146 -10.61 -8.13 16.49
CA MET A 146 -10.91 -9.56 16.66
C MET A 146 -9.69 -10.41 17.04
N ARG A 147 -8.48 -10.01 16.65
CA ARG A 147 -7.26 -10.81 16.87
C ARG A 147 -6.28 -10.17 17.83
N ALA A 148 -6.10 -8.85 17.73
CA ALA A 148 -5.08 -8.15 18.50
C ALA A 148 -5.61 -7.58 19.83
N GLY A 149 -6.92 -7.67 20.12
CA GLY A 149 -7.52 -7.19 21.37
C GLY A 149 -7.31 -5.69 21.59
N LEU A 150 -7.31 -4.89 20.51
CA LEU A 150 -7.02 -3.47 20.57
C LEU A 150 -8.25 -2.57 20.71
N SER A 151 -9.46 -3.13 20.86
CA SER A 151 -10.66 -2.36 21.22
C SER A 151 -10.64 -1.98 22.70
N LYS A 152 -10.98 -0.72 22.99
CA LYS A 152 -11.14 -0.26 24.38
C LYS A 152 -12.39 -0.81 25.03
N GLU A 153 -13.47 -0.97 24.26
CA GLU A 153 -14.77 -1.44 24.73
C GLU A 153 -14.78 -2.96 24.95
N LEU A 154 -14.14 -3.71 24.05
CA LEU A 154 -14.14 -5.17 24.08
C LEU A 154 -12.99 -5.77 24.88
N GLY A 155 -11.94 -4.98 25.14
CA GLY A 155 -10.75 -5.41 25.87
C GLY A 155 -9.83 -6.37 25.10
N PRO A 156 -8.82 -6.93 25.77
CA PRO A 156 -7.79 -7.77 25.15
C PRO A 156 -8.27 -9.24 25.02
N VAL A 157 -9.30 -9.45 24.22
CA VAL A 157 -9.89 -10.76 23.95
C VAL A 157 -9.84 -11.04 22.46
N ALA A 158 -9.53 -12.26 22.08
CA ALA A 158 -9.62 -12.72 20.70
C ALA A 158 -11.04 -13.20 20.41
N TYR A 159 -11.64 -12.64 19.36
CA TYR A 159 -12.97 -13.02 18.86
C TYR A 159 -12.80 -13.74 17.53
N GLY A 160 -13.43 -14.86 17.38
CA GLY A 160 -13.44 -15.66 16.16
C GLY A 160 -13.41 -17.15 16.50
N GLU A 161 -14.10 -17.95 15.71
CA GLU A 161 -13.94 -19.39 15.77
C GLU A 161 -12.49 -19.70 15.38
N ASN A 162 -11.80 -20.55 16.15
CA ASN A 162 -10.63 -21.22 15.65
C ASN A 162 -11.07 -21.97 14.40
N GLU A 163 -10.62 -21.53 13.23
CA GLU A 163 -10.60 -22.41 12.07
C GLU A 163 -9.56 -23.50 12.41
N GLU A 164 -9.94 -24.44 13.26
CA GLU A 164 -9.31 -25.75 13.25
C GLU A 164 -9.53 -26.26 11.84
N GLU A 165 -8.44 -26.37 11.09
CA GLU A 165 -8.42 -27.03 9.80
C GLU A 165 -9.16 -28.35 9.93
N VAL A 166 -10.43 -28.38 9.50
CA VAL A 166 -11.12 -29.65 9.30
C VAL A 166 -10.43 -30.29 8.12
N PHE A 167 -9.55 -31.19 8.43
CA PHE A 167 -8.81 -32.04 7.50
C PHE A 167 -9.79 -32.98 6.78
N LEU A 168 -10.72 -32.45 6.03
CA LEU A 168 -11.56 -33.13 5.02
C LEU A 168 -12.49 -32.10 4.37
N GLY A 169 -12.02 -31.50 3.31
CA GLY A 169 -12.73 -30.83 2.25
C GLY A 169 -14.19 -30.46 2.44
N ARG A 170 -14.43 -29.24 2.89
CA ARG A 170 -15.46 -28.27 2.52
C ARG A 170 -15.59 -27.21 3.59
N SER A 171 -15.01 -26.04 3.34
CA SER A 171 -15.41 -24.85 4.07
C SER A 171 -16.85 -24.51 3.69
N VAL A 172 -17.79 -24.70 4.57
CA VAL A 172 -19.11 -24.07 4.46
C VAL A 172 -18.92 -22.65 4.97
N ALA A 173 -18.81 -21.68 4.08
CA ALA A 173 -18.86 -20.29 4.43
C ALA A 173 -20.21 -20.01 5.09
N ARG A 174 -20.22 -19.74 6.39
CA ARG A 174 -21.34 -19.07 7.06
C ARG A 174 -21.07 -17.57 7.05
N GLN A 175 -22.00 -16.86 6.42
CA GLN A 175 -22.08 -15.40 6.43
C GLN A 175 -22.35 -14.87 7.84
#